data_202594ab2fd3bb1efcad28f8729c2d5a
#
_entry.id   202594ab2fd3bb1efcad28f8729c2d5a
#
_cell.length_a   1.000
_cell.length_b   1.000
_cell.length_c   1.000
_cell.angle_alpha   90.00
_cell.angle_beta   90.00
_cell.angle_gamma   90.00
#
_symmetry.space_group_name_H-M   'P 1'
#
loop_
_entity.id
_entity.type
_entity.pdbx_description
1 polymer ?
#
loop_
_entity_poly.entity_id
_entity_poly.type
_entity_poly.pdbx_seq_one_letter_code
_entity_poly.pdbx_strand_id
1 'polypeptide(L)'
;MGEGAMANHALSWRNRKTLILSRTDMMGLLTPAEYVACVEQAYRMHGEGRFVMEPKGHIVLDKYPGEWEAMPSYIEEPEAAACKWVSIREQNRERFDLPTVFSILIYTHPETGFPLAICDGSHHTVMRTGAAAAVSAKWMARRDSTTLAIVGAGHMAEGTLATCVGIFPWKHVRVWSRSRKTLDRFVAAQQPKYRGLEIRGSQDLEAVVRGADVVVTVTPARGPLVMNEWISEGTHIAALGADKRGDQELDPRILQRARIFVDDLRQCRTDGEINVPLAQGLITEDHIAGEIGEVIVGRAPGRTSASQITVFDSTGIALQDSATVPLEYERALAAGVGVEKKMIST
;
A
#
# COMPACT_ATOMS: atom_id res chain seq x y z
N MET A 1 -31.31 -30.54 17.23
CA MET A 1 -31.39 -30.13 15.81
C MET A 1 -30.06 -29.52 15.40
N GLY A 2 -28.96 -30.28 15.38
CA GLY A 2 -27.61 -29.76 15.13
C GLY A 2 -26.73 -30.63 14.20
N GLU A 3 -27.12 -31.88 13.93
CA GLU A 3 -26.27 -32.79 13.14
C GLU A 3 -26.50 -32.68 11.60
N GLY A 4 -27.63 -32.18 11.16
CA GLY A 4 -27.94 -32.02 9.73
C GLY A 4 -27.23 -30.85 9.04
N ALA A 5 -26.80 -29.83 9.77
CA ALA A 5 -26.12 -28.65 9.19
C ALA A 5 -24.61 -28.89 8.95
N MET A 6 -23.95 -29.68 9.82
CA MET A 6 -22.54 -30.02 9.65
C MET A 6 -22.27 -31.02 8.51
N ALA A 7 -23.18 -31.99 8.29
CA ALA A 7 -23.04 -32.95 7.20
C ALA A 7 -23.17 -32.32 5.81
N ASN A 8 -24.00 -31.24 5.66
CA ASN A 8 -24.11 -30.51 4.40
C ASN A 8 -22.88 -29.65 4.08
N HIS A 9 -22.10 -29.20 5.08
CA HIS A 9 -20.88 -28.43 4.86
C HIS A 9 -19.73 -29.29 4.30
N ALA A 10 -19.57 -30.52 4.81
CA ALA A 10 -18.48 -31.42 4.38
C ALA A 10 -18.64 -31.91 2.94
N LEU A 11 -19.87 -32.09 2.42
CA LEU A 11 -20.15 -32.50 1.04
C LEU A 11 -19.93 -31.35 0.03
N SER A 12 -19.91 -30.08 0.47
CA SER A 12 -19.78 -28.92 -0.40
C SER A 12 -18.34 -28.70 -0.92
N TRP A 13 -17.30 -29.10 -0.17
CA TRP A 13 -15.90 -28.84 -0.55
C TRP A 13 -15.41 -29.65 -1.75
N ARG A 14 -15.88 -30.91 -1.92
CA ARG A 14 -15.47 -31.76 -3.05
C ARG A 14 -15.81 -31.21 -4.43
N ASN A 15 -16.85 -30.39 -4.54
CA ASN A 15 -17.30 -29.79 -5.78
C ASN A 15 -16.97 -28.29 -5.86
N ARG A 16 -16.31 -27.73 -4.87
CA ARG A 16 -15.98 -26.31 -4.86
C ARG A 16 -14.96 -26.00 -5.95
N LYS A 17 -15.15 -24.85 -6.57
CA LYS A 17 -14.26 -24.35 -7.61
C LYS A 17 -13.49 -23.15 -7.08
N THR A 18 -12.31 -22.94 -7.62
CA THR A 18 -11.51 -21.73 -7.40
C THR A 18 -11.94 -20.68 -8.41
N LEU A 19 -12.18 -19.46 -7.94
CA LEU A 19 -12.49 -18.31 -8.79
C LEU A 19 -11.17 -17.70 -9.34
N ILE A 20 -11.07 -17.55 -10.65
CA ILE A 20 -9.92 -16.93 -11.31
C ILE A 20 -10.35 -15.53 -11.76
N LEU A 21 -9.67 -14.49 -11.28
CA LEU A 21 -9.98 -13.10 -11.54
C LEU A 21 -8.84 -12.43 -12.29
N SER A 22 -9.13 -11.93 -13.49
CA SER A 22 -8.23 -11.10 -14.26
C SER A 22 -8.16 -9.67 -13.69
N ARG A 23 -7.19 -8.86 -14.17
CA ARG A 23 -7.12 -7.45 -13.80
C ARG A 23 -8.43 -6.70 -14.08
N THR A 24 -9.07 -6.98 -15.21
CA THR A 24 -10.34 -6.34 -15.59
C THR A 24 -11.46 -6.72 -14.63
N ASP A 25 -11.51 -7.98 -14.17
CA ASP A 25 -12.48 -8.44 -13.19
C ASP A 25 -12.28 -7.77 -11.81
N MET A 26 -11.01 -7.53 -11.42
CA MET A 26 -10.67 -6.87 -10.16
C MET A 26 -11.00 -5.38 -10.13
N MET A 27 -10.97 -4.72 -11.30
CA MET A 27 -11.22 -3.28 -11.39
C MET A 27 -12.68 -2.95 -11.08
N GLY A 28 -12.88 -2.10 -10.06
CA GLY A 28 -14.20 -1.60 -9.67
C GLY A 28 -14.99 -2.52 -8.74
N LEU A 29 -14.41 -3.65 -8.28
CA LEU A 29 -15.03 -4.48 -7.24
C LEU A 29 -15.21 -3.72 -5.93
N LEU A 30 -14.21 -2.96 -5.54
CA LEU A 30 -14.24 -2.11 -4.35
C LEU A 30 -14.10 -0.64 -4.71
N THR A 31 -14.73 0.19 -3.92
CA THR A 31 -14.52 1.64 -3.93
C THR A 31 -13.20 2.00 -3.22
N PRO A 32 -12.59 3.16 -3.51
CA PRO A 32 -11.41 3.63 -2.78
C PRO A 32 -11.61 3.68 -1.26
N ALA A 33 -12.80 4.06 -0.79
CA ALA A 33 -13.13 4.10 0.64
C ALA A 33 -13.15 2.70 1.28
N GLU A 34 -13.61 1.68 0.56
CA GLU A 34 -13.57 0.29 1.03
C GLU A 34 -12.14 -0.22 1.14
N TYR A 35 -11.24 0.11 0.17
CA TYR A 35 -9.81 -0.19 0.30
C TYR A 35 -9.19 0.46 1.53
N VAL A 36 -9.50 1.73 1.81
CA VAL A 36 -9.04 2.43 3.01
C VAL A 36 -9.52 1.73 4.28
N ALA A 37 -10.78 1.31 4.33
CA ALA A 37 -11.34 0.61 5.49
C ALA A 37 -10.66 -0.75 5.71
N CYS A 38 -10.44 -1.54 4.64
CA CYS A 38 -9.75 -2.83 4.73
C CYS A 38 -8.30 -2.68 5.22
N VAL A 39 -7.57 -1.69 4.69
CA VAL A 39 -6.16 -1.45 5.10
C VAL A 39 -6.09 -0.92 6.54
N GLU A 40 -7.02 -0.06 6.96
CA GLU A 40 -7.12 0.37 8.36
C GLU A 40 -7.39 -0.81 9.30
N GLN A 41 -8.24 -1.76 8.87
CA GLN A 41 -8.49 -2.99 9.62
C GLN A 41 -7.23 -3.87 9.67
N ALA A 42 -6.46 -4.00 8.59
CA ALA A 42 -5.19 -4.72 8.60
C ALA A 42 -4.22 -4.16 9.66
N TYR A 43 -4.08 -2.84 9.70
CA TYR A 43 -3.23 -2.19 10.71
C TYR A 43 -3.79 -2.31 12.13
N ARG A 44 -5.12 -2.32 12.30
CA ARG A 44 -5.75 -2.58 13.59
C ARG A 44 -5.40 -3.97 14.10
N MET A 45 -5.57 -4.99 13.26
CA MET A 45 -5.22 -6.38 13.61
C MET A 45 -3.73 -6.51 13.92
N HIS A 46 -2.88 -5.81 13.16
CA HIS A 46 -1.45 -5.73 13.44
C HIS A 46 -1.20 -5.14 14.84
N GLY A 47 -1.81 -4.00 15.15
CA GLY A 47 -1.70 -3.35 16.47
C GLY A 47 -2.27 -4.20 17.61
N GLU A 48 -3.27 -5.03 17.38
CA GLU A 48 -3.86 -5.94 18.37
C GLU A 48 -3.06 -7.25 18.54
N GLY A 49 -2.14 -7.56 17.61
CA GLY A 49 -1.40 -8.84 17.60
C GLY A 49 -2.24 -10.02 17.13
N ARG A 50 -3.32 -9.78 16.38
CA ARG A 50 -4.29 -10.78 15.90
C ARG A 50 -4.02 -11.16 14.44
N PHE A 51 -2.83 -11.66 14.20
CA PHE A 51 -2.35 -12.03 12.87
C PHE A 51 -1.18 -13.00 12.94
N VAL A 52 -0.87 -13.63 11.80
CA VAL A 52 0.40 -14.31 11.53
C VAL A 52 0.95 -13.79 10.21
N MET A 53 2.16 -13.26 10.25
CA MET A 53 2.84 -12.72 9.07
C MET A 53 4.35 -12.86 9.24
N GLU A 54 5.00 -13.38 8.22
CA GLU A 54 6.45 -13.31 8.10
C GLU A 54 6.86 -12.11 7.26
N PRO A 55 8.05 -11.56 7.46
CA PRO A 55 8.62 -10.56 6.55
C PRO A 55 8.60 -11.08 5.10
N LYS A 56 8.61 -10.18 4.13
CA LYS A 56 8.63 -10.54 2.71
C LYS A 56 9.77 -11.51 2.42
N GLY A 57 9.45 -12.62 1.75
CA GLY A 57 10.46 -13.53 1.24
C GLY A 57 10.95 -13.05 -0.11
N HIS A 58 12.27 -12.79 -0.26
CA HIS A 58 12.88 -12.32 -1.49
C HIS A 58 13.60 -13.44 -2.24
N ILE A 59 13.40 -13.52 -3.55
CA ILE A 59 14.16 -14.40 -4.45
C ILE A 59 14.83 -13.53 -5.50
N VAL A 60 16.14 -13.37 -5.36
CA VAL A 60 16.97 -12.60 -6.28
C VAL A 60 17.85 -13.55 -7.10
N LEU A 61 17.95 -13.31 -8.40
CA LEU A 61 18.78 -14.08 -9.30
C LEU A 61 19.81 -13.19 -10.00
N ASP A 62 21.09 -13.52 -9.89
CA ASP A 62 22.17 -12.79 -10.55
C ASP A 62 21.99 -12.75 -12.07
N LYS A 63 21.46 -13.83 -12.65
CA LYS A 63 21.26 -13.97 -14.10
C LYS A 63 20.17 -13.05 -14.66
N TYR A 64 19.15 -12.76 -13.88
CA TYR A 64 17.98 -11.99 -14.32
C TYR A 64 17.73 -10.83 -13.35
N PRO A 65 18.12 -9.60 -13.71
CA PRO A 65 17.93 -8.44 -12.83
C PRO A 65 16.48 -8.26 -12.39
N GLY A 66 16.31 -8.00 -11.09
CA GLY A 66 15.03 -7.91 -10.41
C GLY A 66 14.81 -9.08 -9.46
N GLU A 67 13.61 -9.16 -8.89
CA GLU A 67 13.29 -10.12 -7.83
C GLU A 67 11.86 -10.62 -7.89
N TRP A 68 11.59 -11.65 -7.12
CA TRP A 68 10.24 -12.04 -6.70
C TRP A 68 10.11 -11.86 -5.19
N GLU A 69 8.92 -11.46 -4.76
CA GLU A 69 8.55 -11.38 -3.37
C GLU A 69 7.39 -12.33 -3.08
N ALA A 70 7.50 -13.09 -1.99
CA ALA A 70 6.42 -13.87 -1.42
C ALA A 70 5.91 -13.17 -0.17
N MET A 71 4.61 -12.88 -0.12
CA MET A 71 3.98 -12.12 0.96
C MET A 71 2.81 -12.92 1.55
N PRO A 72 3.08 -13.98 2.34
CA PRO A 72 2.04 -14.75 3.00
C PRO A 72 1.59 -14.08 4.29
N SER A 73 0.29 -14.16 4.60
CA SER A 73 -0.25 -13.77 5.90
C SER A 73 -1.58 -14.42 6.21
N TYR A 74 -1.87 -14.47 7.51
CA TYR A 74 -3.19 -14.76 8.06
C TYR A 74 -3.62 -13.60 8.95
N ILE A 75 -4.90 -13.26 8.88
CA ILE A 75 -5.55 -12.23 9.69
C ILE A 75 -6.81 -12.81 10.34
N GLU A 76 -7.06 -12.47 11.59
CA GLU A 76 -8.22 -13.02 12.32
C GLU A 76 -9.54 -12.31 11.97
N GLU A 77 -9.48 -11.03 11.56
CA GLU A 77 -10.70 -10.28 11.26
C GLU A 77 -10.48 -9.26 10.11
N PRO A 78 -11.09 -9.48 8.89
CA PRO A 78 -11.85 -10.69 8.54
C PRO A 78 -10.94 -11.93 8.56
N GLU A 79 -11.48 -13.09 8.95
CA GLU A 79 -10.67 -14.31 8.97
C GLU A 79 -10.26 -14.69 7.55
N ALA A 80 -8.96 -14.60 7.25
CA ALA A 80 -8.42 -14.80 5.91
C ALA A 80 -6.97 -15.23 5.92
N ALA A 81 -6.62 -16.10 4.96
CA ALA A 81 -5.25 -16.46 4.65
C ALA A 81 -4.97 -16.19 3.17
N ALA A 82 -3.95 -15.39 2.88
CA ALA A 82 -3.58 -15.06 1.52
C ALA A 82 -2.06 -15.04 1.31
N CYS A 83 -1.65 -15.17 0.07
CA CYS A 83 -0.27 -14.99 -0.33
C CYS A 83 -0.23 -14.21 -1.64
N LYS A 84 0.46 -13.09 -1.65
CA LYS A 84 0.76 -12.37 -2.87
C LYS A 84 2.16 -12.74 -3.36
N TRP A 85 2.24 -13.16 -4.62
CA TRP A 85 3.48 -13.38 -5.35
C TRP A 85 3.72 -12.22 -6.29
N VAL A 86 4.76 -11.44 -6.01
CA VAL A 86 5.11 -10.24 -6.78
C VAL A 86 6.30 -10.52 -7.66
N SER A 87 6.30 -10.02 -8.88
CA SER A 87 7.44 -10.01 -9.79
C SER A 87 7.85 -8.58 -10.10
N ILE A 88 9.10 -8.25 -9.84
CA ILE A 88 9.69 -6.92 -10.10
C ILE A 88 10.81 -7.10 -11.12
N ARG A 89 10.65 -6.50 -12.31
CA ARG A 89 11.58 -6.60 -13.44
C ARG A 89 11.66 -5.27 -14.16
N GLU A 90 12.66 -4.47 -13.82
CA GLU A 90 12.82 -3.09 -14.34
C GLU A 90 12.91 -3.04 -15.88
N GLN A 91 13.53 -4.04 -16.48
CA GLN A 91 13.75 -4.12 -17.94
C GLN A 91 12.54 -4.66 -18.73
N ASN A 92 11.48 -5.13 -18.06
CA ASN A 92 10.34 -5.76 -18.74
C ASN A 92 9.69 -4.86 -19.79
N ARG A 93 9.53 -3.58 -19.47
CA ARG A 93 8.88 -2.62 -20.38
C ARG A 93 9.64 -2.45 -21.68
N GLU A 94 10.96 -2.37 -21.61
CA GLU A 94 11.81 -2.11 -22.77
C GLU A 94 12.03 -3.38 -23.59
N ARG A 95 12.18 -4.53 -22.93
CA ARG A 95 12.57 -5.78 -23.58
C ARG A 95 11.42 -6.64 -24.04
N PHE A 96 10.29 -6.61 -23.33
CA PHE A 96 9.20 -7.58 -23.51
C PHE A 96 7.81 -6.94 -23.61
N ASP A 97 7.72 -5.61 -23.53
CA ASP A 97 6.45 -4.85 -23.46
C ASP A 97 5.52 -5.34 -22.32
N LEU A 98 6.12 -5.75 -21.22
CA LEU A 98 5.43 -6.18 -20.00
C LEU A 98 5.52 -5.12 -18.91
N PRO A 99 4.59 -5.11 -17.94
CA PRO A 99 4.72 -4.25 -16.76
C PRO A 99 6.02 -4.52 -16.00
N THR A 100 6.61 -3.47 -15.42
CA THR A 100 7.78 -3.61 -14.53
C THR A 100 7.44 -4.41 -13.28
N VAL A 101 6.24 -4.20 -12.74
CA VAL A 101 5.71 -4.91 -11.56
C VAL A 101 4.37 -5.51 -11.92
N PHE A 102 4.21 -6.79 -11.60
CA PHE A 102 2.92 -7.47 -11.62
C PHE A 102 2.88 -8.54 -10.53
N SER A 103 1.69 -8.93 -10.13
CA SER A 103 1.54 -9.89 -9.04
C SER A 103 0.33 -10.78 -9.24
N ILE A 104 0.38 -11.93 -8.57
CA ILE A 104 -0.75 -12.85 -8.41
C ILE A 104 -1.04 -12.95 -6.91
N LEU A 105 -2.31 -12.87 -6.55
CA LEU A 105 -2.79 -13.03 -5.20
C LEU A 105 -3.57 -14.34 -5.10
N ILE A 106 -3.19 -15.20 -4.17
CA ILE A 106 -3.85 -16.45 -3.85
C ILE A 106 -4.59 -16.26 -2.52
N TYR A 107 -5.91 -16.45 -2.54
CA TYR A 107 -6.76 -16.41 -1.35
C TYR A 107 -7.22 -17.82 -1.01
N THR A 108 -7.01 -18.25 0.23
CA THR A 108 -7.34 -19.59 0.71
C THR A 108 -8.29 -19.54 1.89
N HIS A 109 -9.11 -20.58 2.03
CA HIS A 109 -9.93 -20.76 3.22
C HIS A 109 -9.04 -21.15 4.41
N PRO A 110 -9.07 -20.42 5.53
CA PRO A 110 -8.10 -20.63 6.61
C PRO A 110 -8.12 -22.04 7.20
N GLU A 111 -9.28 -22.61 7.44
CA GLU A 111 -9.44 -23.93 8.05
C GLU A 111 -9.05 -25.08 7.11
N THR A 112 -9.44 -25.00 5.83
CA THR A 112 -9.30 -26.10 4.89
C THR A 112 -8.09 -25.98 3.96
N GLY A 113 -7.49 -24.80 3.87
CA GLY A 113 -6.44 -24.49 2.88
C GLY A 113 -6.92 -24.47 1.43
N PHE A 114 -8.24 -24.61 1.19
CA PHE A 114 -8.77 -24.65 -0.16
C PHE A 114 -8.57 -23.30 -0.87
N PRO A 115 -8.04 -23.27 -2.11
CA PRO A 115 -7.86 -22.02 -2.87
C PRO A 115 -9.23 -21.47 -3.32
N LEU A 116 -9.71 -20.44 -2.63
CA LEU A 116 -10.98 -19.78 -2.93
C LEU A 116 -10.87 -18.92 -4.19
N ALA A 117 -9.77 -18.17 -4.34
CA ALA A 117 -9.51 -17.36 -5.51
C ALA A 117 -8.03 -17.29 -5.88
N ILE A 118 -7.78 -17.06 -7.18
CA ILE A 118 -6.49 -16.65 -7.75
C ILE A 118 -6.76 -15.38 -8.55
N CYS A 119 -6.17 -14.27 -8.13
CA CYS A 119 -6.48 -12.95 -8.66
C CYS A 119 -5.24 -12.31 -9.31
N ASP A 120 -5.42 -11.48 -10.36
CA ASP A 120 -4.43 -10.48 -10.70
C ASP A 120 -4.27 -9.52 -9.53
N GLY A 121 -3.06 -9.40 -9.00
CA GLY A 121 -2.75 -8.55 -7.86
C GLY A 121 -2.36 -7.12 -8.24
N SER A 122 -2.31 -6.76 -9.53
CA SER A 122 -1.76 -5.47 -9.96
C SER A 122 -2.65 -4.29 -9.56
N HIS A 123 -3.96 -4.37 -9.83
CA HIS A 123 -4.91 -3.34 -9.41
C HIS A 123 -5.04 -3.28 -7.89
N HIS A 124 -5.18 -4.45 -7.26
CA HIS A 124 -5.21 -4.62 -5.82
C HIS A 124 -4.01 -3.92 -5.14
N THR A 125 -2.78 -4.20 -5.60
CA THR A 125 -1.56 -3.60 -5.05
C THR A 125 -1.56 -2.08 -5.16
N VAL A 126 -2.00 -1.51 -6.28
CA VAL A 126 -2.09 -0.06 -6.47
C VAL A 126 -3.05 0.55 -5.44
N MET A 127 -4.21 -0.05 -5.25
CA MET A 127 -5.25 0.49 -4.37
C MET A 127 -4.90 0.30 -2.89
N ARG A 128 -4.41 -0.89 -2.46
CA ARG A 128 -4.04 -1.10 -1.05
C ARG A 128 -2.82 -0.27 -0.62
N THR A 129 -1.88 -0.02 -1.55
CA THR A 129 -0.72 0.85 -1.26
C THR A 129 -1.16 2.31 -1.12
N GLY A 130 -2.01 2.81 -2.03
CA GLY A 130 -2.59 4.14 -1.87
C GLY A 130 -3.43 4.27 -0.59
N ALA A 131 -4.15 3.23 -0.20
CA ALA A 131 -4.92 3.19 1.04
C ALA A 131 -4.02 3.29 2.28
N ALA A 132 -2.79 2.76 2.25
CA ALA A 132 -1.83 2.94 3.33
C ALA A 132 -1.47 4.42 3.56
N ALA A 133 -1.22 5.18 2.48
CA ALA A 133 -1.04 6.63 2.57
C ALA A 133 -2.27 7.32 3.14
N ALA A 134 -3.46 6.95 2.68
CA ALA A 134 -4.72 7.53 3.14
C ALA A 134 -4.97 7.27 4.63
N VAL A 135 -4.73 6.04 5.10
CA VAL A 135 -4.83 5.69 6.54
C VAL A 135 -3.81 6.45 7.36
N SER A 136 -2.55 6.53 6.92
CA SER A 136 -1.52 7.28 7.64
C SER A 136 -1.88 8.76 7.77
N ALA A 137 -2.35 9.37 6.68
CA ALA A 137 -2.80 10.76 6.70
C ALA A 137 -4.00 10.95 7.65
N LYS A 138 -4.99 10.06 7.61
CA LYS A 138 -6.16 10.09 8.50
C LYS A 138 -5.78 10.13 9.99
N TRP A 139 -4.75 9.39 10.39
CA TRP A 139 -4.32 9.24 11.79
C TRP A 139 -3.23 10.21 12.20
N MET A 140 -2.41 10.71 11.27
CA MET A 140 -1.20 11.46 11.59
C MET A 140 -1.10 12.84 10.94
N ALA A 141 -1.90 13.17 9.92
CA ALA A 141 -1.93 14.52 9.36
C ALA A 141 -2.75 15.49 10.25
N ARG A 142 -2.57 16.77 10.02
CA ARG A 142 -3.43 17.80 10.65
C ARG A 142 -4.84 17.73 10.08
N ARG A 143 -5.83 17.98 10.91
CA ARG A 143 -7.25 17.91 10.53
C ARG A 143 -7.68 18.99 9.52
N ASP A 144 -6.95 20.09 9.48
CA ASP A 144 -7.17 21.23 8.58
C ASP A 144 -6.38 21.13 7.25
N SER A 145 -5.81 19.96 6.95
CA SER A 145 -5.04 19.72 5.72
C SER A 145 -5.87 19.95 4.46
N THR A 146 -5.31 20.71 3.52
CA THR A 146 -5.99 21.10 2.25
C THR A 146 -5.13 20.91 1.01
N THR A 147 -3.82 20.70 1.18
CA THR A 147 -2.87 20.55 0.07
C THR A 147 -2.16 19.20 0.15
N LEU A 148 -2.36 18.37 -0.87
CA LEU A 148 -1.70 17.08 -1.05
C LEU A 148 -0.63 17.19 -2.13
N ALA A 149 0.61 16.81 -1.82
CA ALA A 149 1.69 16.62 -2.77
C ALA A 149 1.93 15.13 -3.02
N ILE A 150 2.01 14.71 -4.28
CA ILE A 150 2.34 13.33 -4.67
C ILE A 150 3.65 13.38 -5.47
N VAL A 151 4.69 12.77 -4.93
CA VAL A 151 6.01 12.65 -5.55
C VAL A 151 6.08 11.34 -6.31
N GLY A 152 5.85 11.40 -7.61
CA GLY A 152 5.64 10.30 -8.54
C GLY A 152 4.34 10.47 -9.31
N ALA A 153 4.27 10.01 -10.56
CA ALA A 153 3.07 10.07 -11.41
C ALA A 153 2.80 8.73 -12.12
N GLY A 154 3.23 7.63 -11.51
CA GLY A 154 2.99 6.26 -11.96
C GLY A 154 1.65 5.70 -11.48
N HIS A 155 1.45 4.39 -11.65
CA HIS A 155 0.22 3.71 -11.21
C HIS A 155 0.01 3.83 -9.70
N MET A 156 1.08 3.80 -8.87
CA MET A 156 0.94 3.99 -7.42
C MET A 156 0.37 5.37 -7.09
N ALA A 157 0.75 6.41 -7.81
CA ALA A 157 0.19 7.76 -7.65
C ALA A 157 -1.31 7.82 -7.99
N GLU A 158 -1.79 7.01 -8.96
CA GLU A 158 -3.22 6.91 -9.29
C GLU A 158 -4.01 6.33 -8.12
N GLY A 159 -3.54 5.24 -7.50
CA GLY A 159 -4.16 4.66 -6.31
C GLY A 159 -4.08 5.59 -5.09
N THR A 160 -2.94 6.24 -4.88
CA THR A 160 -2.75 7.25 -3.83
C THR A 160 -3.77 8.37 -3.95
N LEU A 161 -3.90 8.96 -5.14
CA LEU A 161 -4.89 10.02 -5.36
C LEU A 161 -6.31 9.52 -5.08
N ALA A 162 -6.67 8.35 -5.64
CA ALA A 162 -8.01 7.78 -5.50
C ALA A 162 -8.42 7.55 -4.05
N THR A 163 -7.50 7.06 -3.22
CA THR A 163 -7.77 6.73 -1.82
C THR A 163 -7.64 7.95 -0.89
N CYS A 164 -6.73 8.88 -1.17
CA CYS A 164 -6.56 10.07 -0.35
C CYS A 164 -7.65 11.13 -0.54
N VAL A 165 -8.28 11.21 -1.71
CA VAL A 165 -9.28 12.25 -2.03
C VAL A 165 -10.43 12.29 -1.00
N GLY A 166 -10.84 11.15 -0.44
CA GLY A 166 -11.92 11.08 0.55
C GLY A 166 -11.53 11.40 2.00
N ILE A 167 -10.24 11.66 2.30
CA ILE A 167 -9.76 11.76 3.69
C ILE A 167 -9.90 13.17 4.26
N PHE A 168 -9.61 14.20 3.46
CA PHE A 168 -9.67 15.61 3.85
C PHE A 168 -10.35 16.44 2.77
N PRO A 169 -10.81 17.67 3.07
CA PRO A 169 -11.37 18.60 2.10
C PRO A 169 -10.27 19.25 1.25
N TRP A 170 -9.59 18.44 0.46
CA TRP A 170 -8.49 18.92 -0.38
C TRP A 170 -8.93 20.02 -1.33
N LYS A 171 -8.12 21.07 -1.42
CA LYS A 171 -8.27 22.15 -2.40
C LYS A 171 -7.29 21.99 -3.56
N HIS A 172 -6.07 21.54 -3.23
CA HIS A 172 -4.97 21.41 -4.18
C HIS A 172 -4.33 20.03 -4.10
N VAL A 173 -4.15 19.42 -5.26
CA VAL A 173 -3.28 18.26 -5.45
C VAL A 173 -2.15 18.66 -6.38
N ARG A 174 -0.91 18.52 -5.91
CA ARG A 174 0.29 18.80 -6.70
C ARG A 174 1.00 17.48 -6.97
N VAL A 175 1.37 17.25 -8.21
CA VAL A 175 1.99 15.97 -8.63
C VAL A 175 3.31 16.26 -9.31
N TRP A 176 4.34 15.55 -8.90
CA TRP A 176 5.65 15.62 -9.51
C TRP A 176 5.97 14.38 -10.33
N SER A 177 6.66 14.58 -11.44
CA SER A 177 7.35 13.51 -12.15
C SER A 177 8.56 14.05 -12.90
N ARG A 178 9.63 13.27 -12.94
CA ARG A 178 10.79 13.53 -13.78
C ARG A 178 10.42 13.58 -15.27
N SER A 179 9.45 12.76 -15.69
CA SER A 179 8.97 12.69 -17.07
C SER A 179 7.76 13.59 -17.31
N ARG A 180 7.91 14.60 -18.14
CA ARG A 180 6.84 15.47 -18.58
C ARG A 180 5.69 14.67 -19.22
N LYS A 181 6.01 13.71 -20.07
CA LYS A 181 5.01 12.84 -20.74
C LYS A 181 4.16 12.07 -19.72
N THR A 182 4.79 11.51 -18.68
CA THR A 182 4.08 10.78 -17.62
C THR A 182 3.19 11.71 -16.81
N LEU A 183 3.68 12.90 -16.50
CA LEU A 183 2.96 13.92 -15.75
C LEU A 183 1.70 14.41 -16.49
N ASP A 184 1.86 14.77 -17.78
CA ASP A 184 0.74 15.24 -18.61
C ASP A 184 -0.33 14.15 -18.76
N ARG A 185 0.08 12.89 -18.96
CA ARG A 185 -0.84 11.75 -19.00
C ARG A 185 -1.60 11.59 -17.67
N PHE A 186 -0.91 11.69 -16.54
CA PHE A 186 -1.53 11.59 -15.22
C PHE A 186 -2.57 12.68 -15.01
N VAL A 187 -2.21 13.95 -15.23
CA VAL A 187 -3.13 15.08 -15.05
C VAL A 187 -4.33 14.97 -15.99
N ALA A 188 -4.11 14.66 -17.27
CA ALA A 188 -5.17 14.51 -18.25
C ALA A 188 -6.15 13.37 -17.88
N ALA A 189 -5.65 12.28 -17.30
CA ALA A 189 -6.47 11.14 -16.88
C ALA A 189 -7.21 11.37 -15.57
N GLN A 190 -6.64 12.13 -14.62
CA GLN A 190 -7.19 12.26 -13.28
C GLN A 190 -8.08 13.51 -13.11
N GLN A 191 -7.71 14.66 -13.69
CA GLN A 191 -8.47 15.90 -13.51
C GLN A 191 -9.97 15.76 -13.82
N PRO A 192 -10.41 15.06 -14.90
CA PRO A 192 -11.83 14.90 -15.19
C PRO A 192 -12.62 14.11 -14.15
N LYS A 193 -11.97 13.24 -13.39
CA LYS A 193 -12.61 12.37 -12.38
C LYS A 193 -12.96 13.14 -11.11
N TYR A 194 -12.22 14.21 -10.79
CA TYR A 194 -12.32 14.92 -9.52
C TYR A 194 -12.74 16.38 -9.74
N ARG A 195 -14.04 16.60 -9.92
CA ARG A 195 -14.60 17.95 -10.10
C ARG A 195 -14.45 18.77 -8.82
N GLY A 196 -13.98 20.00 -8.94
CA GLY A 196 -13.78 20.91 -7.81
C GLY A 196 -12.44 20.73 -7.07
N LEU A 197 -11.65 19.73 -7.44
CA LEU A 197 -10.28 19.53 -6.95
C LEU A 197 -9.29 20.01 -8.04
N GLU A 198 -8.39 20.91 -7.67
CA GLU A 198 -7.34 21.37 -8.57
C GLU A 198 -6.17 20.39 -8.56
N ILE A 199 -5.91 19.72 -9.69
CA ILE A 199 -4.77 18.80 -9.87
C ILE A 199 -3.74 19.45 -10.78
N ARG A 200 -2.59 19.81 -10.25
CA ARG A 200 -1.48 20.45 -11.00
C ARG A 200 -0.26 19.54 -11.05
N GLY A 201 0.28 19.36 -12.26
CA GLY A 201 1.55 18.67 -12.46
C GLY A 201 2.71 19.66 -12.61
N SER A 202 3.86 19.33 -12.02
CA SER A 202 5.11 20.09 -12.17
C SER A 202 6.34 19.18 -12.23
N GLN A 203 7.35 19.57 -12.98
CA GLN A 203 8.69 18.97 -12.93
C GLN A 203 9.60 19.62 -11.88
N ASP A 204 9.17 20.72 -11.29
CA ASP A 204 9.82 21.37 -10.15
C ASP A 204 9.34 20.70 -8.85
N LEU A 205 10.19 19.84 -8.28
CA LEU A 205 9.85 19.07 -7.10
C LEU A 205 9.72 19.97 -5.87
N GLU A 206 10.55 20.97 -5.73
CA GLU A 206 10.48 21.93 -4.63
C GLU A 206 9.14 22.65 -4.63
N ALA A 207 8.69 23.14 -5.77
CA ALA A 207 7.40 23.83 -5.90
C ALA A 207 6.21 22.90 -5.60
N VAL A 208 6.34 21.59 -5.85
CA VAL A 208 5.31 20.59 -5.50
C VAL A 208 5.24 20.37 -3.99
N VAL A 209 6.38 20.23 -3.33
CA VAL A 209 6.48 19.84 -1.92
C VAL A 209 6.29 21.03 -0.96
N ARG A 210 6.87 22.21 -1.27
CA ARG A 210 6.79 23.36 -0.38
C ARG A 210 5.36 23.76 -0.05
N GLY A 211 5.06 23.87 1.25
CA GLY A 211 3.75 24.27 1.75
C GLY A 211 2.64 23.25 1.52
N ALA A 212 2.99 21.98 1.22
CA ALA A 212 2.04 20.90 1.27
C ALA A 212 1.77 20.47 2.72
N ASP A 213 0.52 20.18 3.04
CA ASP A 213 0.13 19.66 4.36
C ASP A 213 0.45 18.16 4.47
N VAL A 214 0.25 17.45 3.36
CA VAL A 214 0.58 16.03 3.24
C VAL A 214 1.43 15.81 1.99
N VAL A 215 2.53 15.10 2.14
CA VAL A 215 3.43 14.66 1.06
C VAL A 215 3.40 13.14 1.00
N VAL A 216 3.14 12.58 -0.18
CA VAL A 216 3.23 11.13 -0.41
C VAL A 216 4.30 10.86 -1.44
N THR A 217 5.30 10.05 -1.10
CA THR A 217 6.34 9.64 -2.05
C THR A 217 6.09 8.20 -2.52
N VAL A 218 6.14 8.01 -3.84
CA VAL A 218 5.85 6.73 -4.52
C VAL A 218 6.79 6.53 -5.73
N THR A 219 8.09 6.71 -5.50
CA THR A 219 9.12 6.61 -6.54
C THR A 219 10.11 5.48 -6.23
N PRO A 220 10.73 4.87 -7.25
CA PRO A 220 11.80 3.89 -7.06
C PRO A 220 13.17 4.59 -6.90
N ALA A 221 13.25 5.61 -6.04
CA ALA A 221 14.48 6.38 -5.86
C ALA A 221 15.47 5.65 -4.95
N ARG A 222 16.74 5.76 -5.28
CA ARG A 222 17.87 5.22 -4.49
C ARG A 222 18.68 6.32 -3.81
N GLY A 223 18.05 7.43 -3.51
CA GLY A 223 18.65 8.55 -2.81
C GLY A 223 17.66 9.69 -2.67
N PRO A 224 17.95 10.62 -1.75
CA PRO A 224 17.03 11.69 -1.38
C PRO A 224 16.52 12.49 -2.59
N LEU A 225 15.21 12.61 -2.68
CA LEU A 225 14.49 13.47 -3.62
C LEU A 225 13.86 14.66 -2.87
N VAL A 226 13.20 14.39 -1.74
CA VAL A 226 12.54 15.41 -0.93
C VAL A 226 13.54 15.95 0.09
N MET A 227 13.88 17.24 -0.04
CA MET A 227 14.88 17.89 0.78
C MET A 227 14.29 18.45 2.07
N ASN A 228 15.09 18.41 3.15
CA ASN A 228 14.67 18.83 4.47
C ASN A 228 14.18 20.28 4.53
N GLU A 229 14.81 21.19 3.79
CA GLU A 229 14.47 22.62 3.75
C GLU A 229 13.16 22.94 3.04
N TRP A 230 12.54 21.95 2.40
CA TRP A 230 11.23 22.10 1.78
C TRP A 230 10.06 21.73 2.70
N ILE A 231 10.36 21.02 3.79
CA ILE A 231 9.36 20.50 4.72
C ILE A 231 9.10 21.50 5.85
N SER A 232 7.88 21.97 5.91
CA SER A 232 7.41 22.88 6.96
C SER A 232 6.98 22.13 8.21
N GLU A 233 6.94 22.84 9.34
CA GLU A 233 6.29 22.34 10.54
C GLU A 233 4.84 21.95 10.26
N GLY A 234 4.38 20.90 10.91
CA GLY A 234 3.02 20.37 10.76
C GLY A 234 2.79 19.48 9.53
N THR A 235 3.76 19.35 8.62
CA THR A 235 3.64 18.44 7.47
C THR A 235 3.55 16.98 7.93
N HIS A 236 2.72 16.20 7.24
CA HIS A 236 2.73 14.74 7.30
C HIS A 236 3.36 14.19 6.01
N ILE A 237 4.24 13.22 6.12
CA ILE A 237 4.88 12.55 4.99
C ILE A 237 4.57 11.06 5.06
N ALA A 238 4.01 10.50 3.98
CA ALA A 238 3.86 9.06 3.78
C ALA A 238 4.89 8.61 2.73
N ALA A 239 5.94 7.94 3.17
CA ALA A 239 7.01 7.41 2.34
C ALA A 239 6.68 5.96 1.98
N LEU A 240 6.31 5.72 0.71
CA LEU A 240 5.82 4.43 0.22
C LEU A 240 6.65 3.88 -0.94
N GLY A 241 7.66 4.62 -1.40
CA GLY A 241 8.44 4.22 -2.57
C GLY A 241 9.68 3.40 -2.23
N ALA A 242 10.21 3.55 -1.01
CA ALA A 242 11.31 2.74 -0.52
C ALA A 242 10.76 1.41 0.01
N ASP A 243 10.86 0.35 -0.78
CA ASP A 243 10.38 -0.98 -0.44
C ASP A 243 11.45 -2.07 -0.56
N LYS A 244 12.72 -1.64 -0.73
CA LYS A 244 13.90 -2.50 -0.87
C LYS A 244 15.10 -1.91 -0.16
N ARG A 245 16.03 -2.79 0.16
CA ARG A 245 17.31 -2.40 0.75
C ARG A 245 18.06 -1.41 -0.14
N GLY A 246 18.41 -0.26 0.43
CA GLY A 246 19.16 0.80 -0.25
C GLY A 246 18.29 1.82 -0.98
N ASP A 247 16.98 1.63 -1.04
CA ASP A 247 16.05 2.64 -1.55
C ASP A 247 15.84 3.73 -0.50
N GLN A 248 15.68 4.97 -0.97
CA GLN A 248 15.49 6.15 -0.13
C GLN A 248 14.90 7.28 -0.97
N GLU A 249 13.91 8.00 -0.41
CA GLU A 249 13.25 9.13 -1.06
C GLU A 249 13.44 10.45 -0.29
N LEU A 250 13.66 10.39 1.04
CA LEU A 250 13.73 11.54 1.91
C LEU A 250 15.17 11.89 2.32
N ASP A 251 15.45 13.18 2.46
CA ASP A 251 16.64 13.64 3.14
C ASP A 251 16.62 13.14 4.61
N PRO A 252 17.67 12.42 5.07
CA PRO A 252 17.71 11.89 6.44
C PRO A 252 17.50 12.94 7.54
N ARG A 253 17.81 14.21 7.28
CA ARG A 253 17.57 15.31 8.21
C ARG A 253 16.09 15.53 8.52
N ILE A 254 15.18 15.09 7.63
CA ILE A 254 13.74 15.07 7.89
C ILE A 254 13.44 14.09 9.02
N LEU A 255 14.00 12.87 8.93
CA LEU A 255 13.77 11.80 9.90
C LEU A 255 14.32 12.16 11.29
N GLN A 256 15.43 12.90 11.35
CA GLN A 256 16.03 13.35 12.62
C GLN A 256 15.13 14.30 13.43
N ARG A 257 14.21 15.04 12.80
CA ARG A 257 13.30 15.99 13.45
C ARG A 257 11.83 15.62 13.40
N ALA A 258 11.49 14.56 12.69
CA ALA A 258 10.13 14.07 12.57
C ALA A 258 9.80 13.04 13.64
N ARG A 259 8.52 12.87 13.91
CA ARG A 259 8.00 11.71 14.62
C ARG A 259 7.74 10.61 13.58
N ILE A 260 8.51 9.53 13.67
CA ILE A 260 8.51 8.44 12.67
C ILE A 260 7.59 7.32 13.13
N PHE A 261 6.72 6.87 12.24
CA PHE A 261 5.91 5.66 12.39
C PHE A 261 6.20 4.73 11.22
N VAL A 262 6.05 3.44 11.44
CA VAL A 262 6.30 2.41 10.44
C VAL A 262 5.07 1.51 10.30
N ASP A 263 4.97 0.76 9.19
CA ASP A 263 3.94 -0.27 9.04
C ASP A 263 4.30 -1.57 9.79
N ASP A 264 5.52 -2.06 9.62
CA ASP A 264 6.13 -3.15 10.40
C ASP A 264 7.62 -2.84 10.57
N LEU A 265 8.06 -2.74 11.81
CA LEU A 265 9.45 -2.34 12.12
C LEU A 265 10.46 -3.37 11.62
N ARG A 266 10.12 -4.66 11.62
CA ARG A 266 11.02 -5.72 11.16
C ARG A 266 11.34 -5.58 9.66
N GLN A 267 10.34 -5.18 8.84
CA GLN A 267 10.53 -4.94 7.42
C GLN A 267 11.18 -3.56 7.15
N CYS A 268 10.71 -2.50 7.78
CA CYS A 268 11.23 -1.15 7.52
C CYS A 268 12.71 -0.99 7.88
N ARG A 269 13.23 -1.77 8.85
CA ARG A 269 14.68 -1.79 9.18
C ARG A 269 15.57 -2.15 7.98
N THR A 270 15.09 -3.00 7.08
CA THR A 270 15.86 -3.53 5.96
C THR A 270 15.46 -2.96 4.63
N ASP A 271 14.19 -2.62 4.46
CA ASP A 271 13.60 -2.33 3.15
C ASP A 271 12.87 -0.97 3.07
N GLY A 272 12.52 -0.34 4.22
CA GLY A 272 11.78 0.93 4.26
C GLY A 272 12.64 2.19 4.13
N GLU A 273 12.04 3.34 4.17
CA GLU A 273 12.69 4.65 4.11
C GLU A 273 13.75 4.85 5.21
N ILE A 274 13.56 4.20 6.36
CA ILE A 274 14.50 4.27 7.49
C ILE A 274 15.73 3.39 7.31
N ASN A 275 15.77 2.45 6.34
CA ASN A 275 16.83 1.44 6.21
C ASN A 275 18.23 2.07 6.02
N VAL A 276 18.37 3.02 5.11
CA VAL A 276 19.64 3.69 4.81
C VAL A 276 20.09 4.57 5.97
N PRO A 277 19.25 5.47 6.52
CA PRO A 277 19.62 6.27 7.69
C PRO A 277 20.00 5.46 8.93
N LEU A 278 19.32 4.33 9.21
CA LEU A 278 19.69 3.41 10.29
C LEU A 278 21.06 2.77 10.05
N ALA A 279 21.28 2.25 8.83
CA ALA A 279 22.55 1.62 8.48
C ALA A 279 23.74 2.58 8.54
N GLN A 280 23.50 3.86 8.29
CA GLN A 280 24.52 4.93 8.37
C GLN A 280 24.66 5.55 9.78
N GLY A 281 23.84 5.15 10.75
CA GLY A 281 23.83 5.72 12.10
C GLY A 281 23.34 7.17 12.16
N LEU A 282 22.62 7.65 11.16
CA LEU A 282 22.03 9.00 11.13
C LEU A 282 20.78 9.11 11.99
N ILE A 283 20.08 7.98 12.17
CA ILE A 283 19.01 7.78 13.13
C ILE A 283 19.24 6.47 13.89
N THR A 284 18.55 6.31 15.01
CA THR A 284 18.50 5.04 15.78
C THR A 284 17.05 4.61 15.92
N GLU A 285 16.80 3.41 16.41
CA GLU A 285 15.44 2.92 16.66
C GLU A 285 14.65 3.79 17.65
N ASP A 286 15.33 4.49 18.56
CA ASP A 286 14.71 5.42 19.50
C ASP A 286 14.03 6.63 18.80
N HIS A 287 14.35 6.89 17.53
CA HIS A 287 13.66 7.90 16.74
C HIS A 287 12.30 7.42 16.23
N ILE A 288 12.04 6.09 16.27
CA ILE A 288 10.80 5.50 15.78
C ILE A 288 9.79 5.51 16.91
N ALA A 289 8.68 6.22 16.68
CA ALA A 289 7.67 6.45 17.70
C ALA A 289 6.71 5.26 17.89
N GLY A 290 6.72 4.31 16.96
CA GLY A 290 5.91 3.10 17.00
C GLY A 290 5.41 2.67 15.63
N GLU A 291 4.58 1.65 15.62
CA GLU A 291 3.90 1.16 14.43
C GLU A 291 2.52 1.83 14.29
N ILE A 292 2.05 2.02 13.05
CA ILE A 292 0.75 2.65 12.80
C ILE A 292 -0.40 1.87 13.45
N GLY A 293 -0.28 0.56 13.55
CA GLY A 293 -1.26 -0.29 14.24
C GLY A 293 -1.42 0.09 15.71
N GLU A 294 -0.34 0.43 16.39
CA GLU A 294 -0.37 0.87 17.79
C GLU A 294 -1.08 2.21 17.96
N VAL A 295 -0.92 3.12 16.98
CA VAL A 295 -1.64 4.40 16.96
C VAL A 295 -3.15 4.17 16.79
N ILE A 296 -3.54 3.29 15.88
CA ILE A 296 -4.94 2.99 15.57
C ILE A 296 -5.66 2.35 16.77
N VAL A 297 -4.96 1.49 17.53
CA VAL A 297 -5.54 0.85 18.73
C VAL A 297 -5.35 1.68 20.02
N GLY A 298 -4.74 2.86 19.94
CA GLY A 298 -4.56 3.78 21.05
C GLY A 298 -3.44 3.41 22.03
N ARG A 299 -2.51 2.53 21.64
CA ARG A 299 -1.33 2.16 22.45
C ARG A 299 -0.19 3.17 22.33
N ALA A 300 -0.08 3.85 21.20
CA ALA A 300 0.87 4.92 20.97
C ALA A 300 0.15 6.20 20.55
N PRO A 301 0.58 7.38 21.04
CA PRO A 301 0.03 8.63 20.55
C PRO A 301 0.55 8.88 19.12
N GLY A 302 -0.34 9.23 18.20
CA GLY A 302 0.01 9.69 16.87
C GLY A 302 0.66 11.07 16.89
N ARG A 303 0.16 12.02 16.08
CA ARG A 303 0.56 13.44 16.15
C ARG A 303 0.22 14.04 17.52
N THR A 304 1.17 14.71 18.16
CA THR A 304 0.99 15.30 19.51
C THR A 304 0.92 16.82 19.50
N SER A 305 1.33 17.49 18.41
CA SER A 305 1.19 18.94 18.25
C SER A 305 0.96 19.34 16.80
N ALA A 306 0.41 20.54 16.58
CA ALA A 306 0.17 21.07 15.24
C ALA A 306 1.46 21.35 14.45
N SER A 307 2.54 21.71 15.13
CA SER A 307 3.85 21.98 14.50
C SER A 307 4.68 20.72 14.23
N GLN A 308 4.32 19.59 14.84
CA GLN A 308 5.08 18.35 14.70
C GLN A 308 5.08 17.86 13.24
N ILE A 309 6.24 17.51 12.72
CA ILE A 309 6.35 16.77 11.46
C ILE A 309 6.15 15.29 11.78
N THR A 310 5.34 14.60 10.99
CA THR A 310 5.15 13.15 11.10
C THR A 310 5.57 12.48 9.82
N VAL A 311 6.27 11.35 9.93
CA VAL A 311 6.64 10.49 8.80
C VAL A 311 6.04 9.11 9.04
N PHE A 312 5.42 8.57 8.02
CA PHE A 312 4.99 7.18 7.96
C PHE A 312 5.82 6.47 6.89
N ASP A 313 6.63 5.52 7.32
CA ASP A 313 7.41 4.65 6.44
C ASP A 313 6.63 3.34 6.21
N SER A 314 6.37 3.00 4.97
CA SER A 314 5.60 1.82 4.63
C SER A 314 6.23 1.05 3.48
N THR A 315 6.66 -0.15 3.77
CA THR A 315 7.14 -1.12 2.80
C THR A 315 5.99 -1.91 2.16
N GLY A 316 4.78 -1.81 2.73
CA GLY A 316 3.63 -2.63 2.38
C GLY A 316 3.70 -4.02 3.01
N ILE A 317 2.77 -4.32 3.89
CA ILE A 317 2.69 -5.59 4.62
C ILE A 317 1.64 -6.53 4.02
N ALA A 318 1.89 -7.83 4.11
CA ALA A 318 0.99 -8.87 3.56
C ALA A 318 -0.42 -8.84 4.18
N LEU A 319 -0.57 -8.32 5.40
CA LEU A 319 -1.87 -8.18 6.06
C LEU A 319 -2.85 -7.29 5.28
N GLN A 320 -2.34 -6.29 4.54
CA GLN A 320 -3.19 -5.45 3.70
C GLN A 320 -3.87 -6.29 2.62
N ASP A 321 -3.15 -7.28 2.08
CA ASP A 321 -3.67 -8.18 1.05
C ASP A 321 -4.72 -9.14 1.66
N SER A 322 -4.43 -9.75 2.82
CA SER A 322 -5.37 -10.66 3.52
C SER A 322 -6.61 -9.95 4.05
N ALA A 323 -6.52 -8.67 4.45
CA ALA A 323 -7.69 -7.91 4.88
C ALA A 323 -8.62 -7.48 3.73
N THR A 324 -8.09 -7.35 2.52
CA THR A 324 -8.82 -6.80 1.37
C THR A 324 -9.44 -7.88 0.48
N VAL A 325 -8.69 -8.97 0.21
CA VAL A 325 -9.10 -9.99 -0.75
C VAL A 325 -10.43 -10.70 -0.42
N PRO A 326 -10.85 -10.91 0.86
CA PRO A 326 -12.15 -11.50 1.14
C PRO A 326 -13.31 -10.67 0.58
N LEU A 327 -13.25 -9.35 0.73
CA LEU A 327 -14.30 -8.46 0.23
C LEU A 327 -14.29 -8.40 -1.30
N GLU A 328 -13.11 -8.39 -1.93
CA GLU A 328 -12.99 -8.49 -3.39
C GLU A 328 -13.59 -9.79 -3.92
N TYR A 329 -13.32 -10.92 -3.27
CA TYR A 329 -13.87 -12.22 -3.61
C TYR A 329 -15.41 -12.26 -3.49
N GLU A 330 -15.96 -11.74 -2.39
CA GLU A 330 -17.41 -11.64 -2.18
C GLU A 330 -18.09 -10.79 -3.25
N ARG A 331 -17.48 -9.63 -3.58
CA ARG A 331 -17.99 -8.72 -4.61
C ARG A 331 -17.92 -9.37 -6.01
N ALA A 332 -16.85 -10.09 -6.30
CA ALA A 332 -16.71 -10.79 -7.57
C ALA A 332 -17.78 -11.89 -7.76
N LEU A 333 -18.03 -12.68 -6.71
CA LEU A 333 -19.12 -13.66 -6.70
C LEU A 333 -20.48 -13.00 -6.91
N ALA A 334 -20.77 -11.92 -6.18
CA ALA A 334 -22.03 -11.20 -6.29
C ALA A 334 -22.24 -10.57 -7.67
N ALA A 335 -21.16 -10.10 -8.31
CA ALA A 335 -21.19 -9.53 -9.65
C ALA A 335 -21.17 -10.59 -10.77
N GLY A 336 -20.90 -11.86 -10.45
CA GLY A 336 -20.78 -12.95 -11.43
C GLY A 336 -19.61 -12.77 -12.38
N VAL A 337 -18.51 -12.13 -11.94
CA VAL A 337 -17.30 -11.92 -12.76
C VAL A 337 -16.24 -12.97 -12.46
N GLY A 338 -15.30 -13.15 -13.42
CA GLY A 338 -14.26 -14.15 -13.32
C GLY A 338 -14.66 -15.52 -13.88
N VAL A 339 -13.77 -16.49 -13.74
CA VAL A 339 -13.94 -17.86 -14.25
C VAL A 339 -13.75 -18.85 -13.11
N GLU A 340 -14.78 -19.66 -12.88
CA GLU A 340 -14.68 -20.76 -11.92
C GLU A 340 -13.99 -21.99 -12.53
N LYS A 341 -12.94 -22.49 -11.87
CA LYS A 341 -12.19 -23.67 -12.30
C LYS A 341 -12.06 -24.68 -11.16
N LYS A 342 -12.32 -25.95 -11.44
CA LYS A 342 -12.01 -27.04 -10.50
C LYS A 342 -10.49 -27.23 -10.48
N MET A 343 -9.81 -26.64 -9.51
CA MET A 343 -8.35 -26.71 -9.37
C MET A 343 -7.92 -27.93 -8.57
N ILE A 344 -8.67 -28.30 -7.55
CA ILE A 344 -8.37 -29.43 -6.68
C ILE A 344 -9.31 -30.59 -7.04
N SER A 345 -8.71 -31.71 -7.41
CA SER A 345 -9.43 -32.97 -7.64
C SER A 345 -9.32 -33.84 -6.40
N THR A 346 -10.45 -34.25 -5.85
CA THR A 346 -10.55 -35.13 -4.66
C THR A 346 -11.17 -36.46 -5.09
#